data_c1a1b78bf7eb629c4ae4d4a8bc8a2d39
#
_entry.id   c1a1b78bf7eb629c4ae4d4a8bc8a2d39
#
_cell.length_a   1.000
_cell.length_b   1.000
_cell.length_c   1.000
_cell.angle_alpha   90.00
_cell.angle_beta   90.00
_cell.angle_gamma   90.00
#
_symmetry.space_group_name_H-M   'P 1'
#
loop_
_entity.id
_entity.type
_entity.pdbx_description
1 polymer ?
#
loop_
_entity_poly.entity_id
_entity_poly.type
_entity_poly.pdbx_seq_one_letter_code
_entity_poly.pdbx_strand_id
1 'polypeptide(L)'
;EMCIRDSERGIIDSNIYNDGTGASVLTGGRRFSDSCSTDIFIHMEGQEVFKFAVKSVPTAIETLLHNNNMDINEVDKFILHQANVRIIESVAKRLKADKDKFPVNLNEYGNTSSASIPILLDELNRNGSLKQGEKLVLAGFGAGLSWGSILLVW
;
A
#
# COMPACT_ATOMS: atom_id res chain seq x y z
N GLU A 1 6.57 -12.72 18.00
CA GLU A 1 7.63 -12.50 16.98
C GLU A 1 8.43 -13.78 16.68
N MET A 2 8.74 -14.61 17.67
CA MET A 2 9.45 -15.86 17.40
C MET A 2 8.58 -16.92 16.71
N CYS A 3 7.26 -16.84 16.86
CA CYS A 3 6.33 -17.81 16.26
C CYS A 3 6.18 -17.67 14.72
N ILE A 4 6.61 -16.56 14.15
CA ILE A 4 6.47 -16.31 12.71
C ILE A 4 7.44 -17.19 11.89
N ARG A 5 8.58 -17.57 12.43
CA ARG A 5 9.62 -18.33 11.73
C ARG A 5 9.30 -19.81 11.53
N ASP A 6 8.45 -20.37 12.38
CA ASP A 6 8.16 -21.80 12.41
C ASP A 6 6.72 -22.14 11.99
N SER A 7 5.97 -21.14 11.51
CA SER A 7 4.61 -21.32 11.01
C SER A 7 4.57 -21.14 9.50
N GLU A 8 3.65 -21.81 8.84
CA GLU A 8 3.33 -21.58 7.43
C GLU A 8 2.63 -20.22 7.20
N ARG A 9 2.59 -19.36 8.24
CA ARG A 9 1.97 -18.03 8.26
C ARG A 9 2.99 -16.95 8.48
N GLY A 10 2.61 -15.74 8.12
CA GLY A 10 3.42 -14.54 8.27
C GLY A 10 3.89 -14.00 6.93
N ILE A 11 4.90 -13.14 6.98
CA ILE A 11 5.44 -12.49 5.79
C ILE A 11 6.23 -13.53 4.99
N ILE A 12 5.84 -13.71 3.71
CA ILE A 12 6.53 -14.57 2.75
C ILE A 12 7.65 -13.78 2.07
N ASP A 13 7.31 -12.59 1.53
CA ASP A 13 8.25 -11.76 0.76
C ASP A 13 7.80 -10.30 0.77
N SER A 14 8.71 -9.40 0.40
CA SER A 14 8.45 -7.97 0.29
C SER A 14 9.35 -7.30 -0.73
N ASN A 15 8.89 -6.20 -1.29
CA ASN A 15 9.72 -5.30 -2.07
C ASN A 15 9.50 -3.84 -1.64
N ILE A 16 10.57 -3.05 -1.73
CA ILE A 16 10.55 -1.62 -1.41
C ILE A 16 11.34 -0.87 -2.47
N TYR A 17 10.81 0.23 -2.93
CA TYR A 17 11.40 1.10 -3.95
C TYR A 17 11.38 2.55 -3.52
N ASN A 18 12.34 3.32 -4.01
CA ASN A 18 12.42 4.76 -3.77
C ASN A 18 12.85 5.46 -5.05
N ASP A 19 12.25 6.63 -5.30
CA ASP A 19 12.64 7.55 -6.37
C ASP A 19 12.69 8.99 -5.84
N GLY A 20 13.88 9.44 -5.49
CA GLY A 20 14.12 10.79 -4.97
C GLY A 20 13.93 11.90 -6.00
N THR A 21 13.87 11.57 -7.30
CA THR A 21 13.61 12.58 -8.34
C THR A 21 12.21 13.18 -8.25
N GLY A 22 11.27 12.42 -7.67
CA GLY A 22 9.90 12.85 -7.40
C GLY A 22 9.70 13.55 -6.06
N ALA A 23 10.74 13.88 -5.31
CA ALA A 23 10.64 14.39 -3.94
C ALA A 23 9.84 15.70 -3.80
N SER A 24 9.77 16.52 -4.86
CA SER A 24 8.98 17.77 -4.85
C SER A 24 7.47 17.56 -4.93
N VAL A 25 7.03 16.38 -5.38
CA VAL A 25 5.61 16.08 -5.66
C VAL A 25 4.81 15.85 -4.38
N LEU A 26 5.47 15.33 -3.34
CA LEU A 26 4.87 15.09 -2.03
C LEU A 26 5.91 15.33 -0.93
N THR A 27 5.72 16.41 -0.18
CA THR A 27 6.63 16.80 0.90
C THR A 27 5.86 17.02 2.20
N GLY A 28 6.49 16.68 3.33
CA GLY A 28 5.95 16.93 4.66
C GLY A 28 6.92 17.77 5.48
N GLY A 29 6.50 18.97 5.88
CA GLY A 29 7.26 19.84 6.74
C GLY A 29 8.49 20.51 6.11
N ARG A 30 9.36 21.04 6.95
CA ARG A 30 10.58 21.76 6.55
C ARG A 30 11.56 20.87 5.78
N ARG A 31 12.05 21.34 4.65
CA ARG A 31 13.30 20.84 4.10
C ARG A 31 14.46 21.32 5.01
N PHE A 32 15.38 20.43 5.32
CA PHE A 32 16.54 20.74 6.19
C PHE A 32 17.44 21.87 5.68
N SER A 33 17.29 22.27 4.41
CA SER A 33 18.12 23.32 3.78
C SER A 33 17.60 24.75 3.97
N ASP A 34 16.34 24.96 4.36
CA ASP A 34 15.76 26.30 4.48
C ASP A 34 15.56 26.66 5.95
N SER A 35 16.56 27.27 6.55
CA SER A 35 16.54 27.78 7.93
C SER A 35 15.47 28.85 8.19
N CYS A 36 14.76 29.31 7.16
CA CYS A 36 13.78 30.40 7.22
C CYS A 36 12.37 30.01 6.78
N SER A 37 12.12 28.76 6.36
CA SER A 37 10.77 28.31 5.96
C SER A 37 9.92 28.03 7.18
N THR A 38 8.79 28.74 7.31
CA THR A 38 7.73 28.49 8.30
C THR A 38 6.73 27.46 7.82
N ASP A 39 6.92 26.87 6.63
CA ASP A 39 6.01 25.90 6.04
C ASP A 39 6.14 24.55 6.74
N ILE A 40 5.16 24.26 7.59
CA ILE A 40 5.03 23.02 8.35
C ILE A 40 3.98 22.08 7.75
N PHE A 41 3.35 22.48 6.64
CA PHE A 41 2.25 21.74 6.03
C PHE A 41 2.72 20.69 5.04
N ILE A 42 1.88 19.69 4.85
CA ILE A 42 2.06 18.72 3.76
C ILE A 42 1.71 19.43 2.45
N HIS A 43 2.65 19.41 1.50
CA HIS A 43 2.43 19.85 0.13
C HIS A 43 2.34 18.64 -0.79
N MET A 44 1.29 18.59 -1.62
CA MET A 44 1.04 17.45 -2.51
C MET A 44 0.50 17.92 -3.86
N GLU A 45 1.17 17.51 -4.91
CA GLU A 45 0.68 17.61 -6.27
C GLU A 45 -0.19 16.38 -6.60
N GLY A 46 -1.49 16.46 -6.26
CA GLY A 46 -2.39 15.32 -6.27
C GLY A 46 -2.47 14.56 -7.59
N GLN A 47 -2.36 15.25 -8.74
CA GLN A 47 -2.36 14.60 -10.07
C GLN A 47 -1.11 13.77 -10.30
N GLU A 48 0.06 14.28 -9.92
CA GLU A 48 1.33 13.58 -10.10
C GLU A 48 1.44 12.38 -9.14
N VAL A 49 1.00 12.56 -7.89
CA VAL A 49 0.90 11.45 -6.92
C VAL A 49 -0.07 10.37 -7.43
N PHE A 50 -1.20 10.75 -8.00
CA PHE A 50 -2.14 9.79 -8.60
C PHE A 50 -1.49 9.01 -9.75
N LYS A 51 -0.87 9.67 -10.72
CA LYS A 51 -0.19 9.03 -11.85
C LYS A 51 0.91 8.07 -11.39
N PHE A 52 1.69 8.51 -10.42
CA PHE A 52 2.72 7.70 -9.79
C PHE A 52 2.14 6.44 -9.14
N ALA A 53 1.14 6.59 -8.27
CA ALA A 53 0.56 5.47 -7.53
C ALA A 53 -0.04 4.40 -8.47
N VAL A 54 -0.86 4.83 -9.45
CA VAL A 54 -1.52 3.89 -10.38
C VAL A 54 -0.55 3.22 -11.37
N LYS A 55 0.68 3.71 -11.48
CA LYS A 55 1.74 3.06 -12.24
C LYS A 55 2.60 2.15 -11.37
N SER A 56 3.08 2.66 -10.25
CA SER A 56 4.14 2.03 -9.46
C SER A 56 3.63 0.93 -8.54
N VAL A 57 2.44 1.12 -7.94
CA VAL A 57 1.87 0.12 -7.02
C VAL A 57 1.54 -1.20 -7.73
N PRO A 58 0.84 -1.22 -8.89
CA PRO A 58 0.61 -2.48 -9.60
C PRO A 58 1.91 -3.17 -10.01
N THR A 59 2.89 -2.42 -10.50
CA THR A 59 4.19 -3.00 -10.90
C THR A 59 4.92 -3.64 -9.72
N ALA A 60 4.88 -3.01 -8.53
CA ALA A 60 5.46 -3.62 -7.32
C ALA A 60 4.75 -4.93 -6.97
N ILE A 61 3.42 -4.96 -7.01
CA ILE A 61 2.61 -6.15 -6.74
C ILE A 61 2.90 -7.25 -7.76
N GLU A 62 2.88 -6.93 -9.07
CA GLU A 62 3.19 -7.88 -10.14
C GLU A 62 4.59 -8.49 -9.98
N THR A 63 5.59 -7.66 -9.66
CA THR A 63 6.96 -8.12 -9.40
C THR A 63 7.03 -9.05 -8.18
N LEU A 64 6.34 -8.68 -7.09
CA LEU A 64 6.29 -9.49 -5.87
C LEU A 64 5.69 -10.88 -6.15
N LEU A 65 4.55 -10.93 -6.81
CA LEU A 65 3.87 -12.18 -7.15
C LEU A 65 4.69 -13.03 -8.11
N HIS A 66 5.27 -12.42 -9.15
CA HIS A 66 6.16 -13.11 -10.09
C HIS A 66 7.36 -13.78 -9.40
N ASN A 67 8.01 -13.07 -8.48
CA ASN A 67 9.16 -13.60 -7.73
C ASN A 67 8.79 -14.80 -6.85
N ASN A 68 7.52 -14.88 -6.44
CA ASN A 68 6.99 -15.98 -5.64
C ASN A 68 6.26 -17.05 -6.47
N ASN A 69 6.33 -16.99 -7.81
CA ASN A 69 5.62 -17.89 -8.72
C ASN A 69 4.12 -17.98 -8.43
N MET A 70 3.51 -16.87 -8.07
CA MET A 70 2.11 -16.78 -7.67
C MET A 70 1.29 -16.03 -8.71
N ASP A 71 0.12 -16.59 -9.06
CA ASP A 71 -0.84 -15.90 -9.92
C ASP A 71 -1.65 -14.88 -9.12
N ILE A 72 -2.06 -13.79 -9.77
CA ILE A 72 -2.86 -12.73 -9.16
C ILE A 72 -4.19 -13.25 -8.56
N ASN A 73 -4.76 -14.30 -9.15
CA ASN A 73 -6.01 -14.89 -8.70
C ASN A 73 -5.86 -15.69 -7.41
N GLU A 74 -4.64 -16.12 -7.06
CA GLU A 74 -4.33 -16.83 -5.81
C GLU A 74 -4.30 -15.91 -4.59
N VAL A 75 -4.26 -14.59 -4.80
CA VAL A 75 -4.34 -13.61 -3.72
C VAL A 75 -5.80 -13.45 -3.30
N ASP A 76 -6.08 -13.60 -2.02
CA ASP A 76 -7.43 -13.49 -1.46
C ASP A 76 -7.84 -12.03 -1.28
N LYS A 77 -6.94 -11.16 -0.77
CA LYS A 77 -7.21 -9.72 -0.61
C LYS A 77 -5.98 -8.86 -0.85
N PHE A 78 -6.22 -7.69 -1.40
CA PHE A 78 -5.24 -6.62 -1.60
C PHE A 78 -5.55 -5.47 -0.64
N ILE A 79 -4.76 -5.32 0.40
CA ILE A 79 -4.91 -4.28 1.42
C ILE A 79 -4.02 -3.10 1.05
N LEU A 80 -4.58 -2.15 0.33
CA LEU A 80 -3.84 -0.99 -0.15
C LEU A 80 -3.91 0.18 0.82
N HIS A 81 -2.92 1.06 0.77
CA HIS A 81 -2.98 2.35 1.44
C HIS A 81 -4.26 3.11 1.03
N GLN A 82 -5.02 3.55 2.03
CA GLN A 82 -6.31 4.21 1.87
C GLN A 82 -6.13 5.72 1.59
N ALA A 83 -5.47 6.07 0.47
CA ALA A 83 -5.27 7.46 0.08
C ALA A 83 -6.46 8.04 -0.68
N ASN A 84 -7.00 7.28 -1.63
CA ASN A 84 -8.10 7.70 -2.49
C ASN A 84 -8.72 6.46 -3.16
N VAL A 85 -10.03 6.33 -3.11
CA VAL A 85 -10.78 5.21 -3.74
C VAL A 85 -10.44 5.05 -5.22
N ARG A 86 -10.30 6.16 -5.97
CA ARG A 86 -9.98 6.11 -7.40
C ARG A 86 -8.61 5.49 -7.70
N ILE A 87 -7.64 5.63 -6.77
CA ILE A 87 -6.34 4.95 -6.88
C ILE A 87 -6.55 3.45 -6.73
N ILE A 88 -7.28 3.01 -5.70
CA ILE A 88 -7.55 1.59 -5.42
C ILE A 88 -8.24 0.94 -6.61
N GLU A 89 -9.30 1.55 -7.15
CA GLU A 89 -10.01 1.07 -8.34
C GLU A 89 -9.10 0.99 -9.58
N SER A 90 -8.24 1.99 -9.77
CA SER A 90 -7.31 2.01 -10.90
C SER A 90 -6.24 0.92 -10.79
N VAL A 91 -5.76 0.65 -9.57
CA VAL A 91 -4.83 -0.47 -9.28
C VAL A 91 -5.50 -1.80 -9.57
N ALA A 92 -6.72 -2.04 -9.05
CA ALA A 92 -7.49 -3.26 -9.29
C ALA A 92 -7.70 -3.51 -10.80
N LYS A 93 -8.12 -2.47 -11.53
CA LYS A 93 -8.31 -2.53 -12.98
C LYS A 93 -7.00 -2.86 -13.72
N ARG A 94 -5.88 -2.27 -13.32
CA ARG A 94 -4.58 -2.50 -13.97
C ARG A 94 -4.06 -3.90 -13.72
N LEU A 95 -4.24 -4.42 -12.51
CA LEU A 95 -3.92 -5.79 -12.13
C LEU A 95 -4.87 -6.81 -12.76
N LYS A 96 -5.98 -6.36 -13.36
CA LYS A 96 -7.07 -7.21 -13.88
C LYS A 96 -7.62 -8.16 -12.80
N ALA A 97 -7.55 -7.74 -11.54
CA ALA A 97 -8.06 -8.49 -10.41
C ALA A 97 -9.49 -8.07 -10.06
N ASP A 98 -10.22 -8.98 -9.43
CA ASP A 98 -11.58 -8.69 -8.97
C ASP A 98 -11.56 -7.58 -7.93
N LYS A 99 -12.34 -6.53 -8.16
CA LYS A 99 -12.43 -5.37 -7.27
C LYS A 99 -12.90 -5.73 -5.85
N ASP A 100 -13.65 -6.81 -5.70
CA ASP A 100 -14.16 -7.26 -4.40
C ASP A 100 -13.02 -7.78 -3.50
N LYS A 101 -11.84 -8.06 -4.06
CA LYS A 101 -10.62 -8.37 -3.32
C LYS A 101 -9.91 -7.12 -2.76
N PHE A 102 -10.41 -5.91 -3.05
CA PHE A 102 -9.81 -4.64 -2.62
C PHE A 102 -10.73 -3.94 -1.60
N PRO A 103 -10.68 -4.31 -0.34
CA PRO A 103 -11.51 -3.68 0.68
C PRO A 103 -11.16 -2.20 0.86
N VAL A 104 -12.17 -1.39 1.17
CA VAL A 104 -12.07 0.06 1.36
C VAL A 104 -12.82 0.45 2.62
N ASN A 105 -12.17 1.27 3.47
CA ASN A 105 -12.80 1.89 4.64
C ASN A 105 -12.57 3.42 4.71
N LEU A 106 -12.19 3.99 3.58
CA LEU A 106 -11.82 5.40 3.45
C LEU A 106 -12.98 6.35 3.76
N ASN A 107 -14.22 5.91 3.55
CA ASN A 107 -15.44 6.64 3.90
C ASN A 107 -15.61 6.82 5.42
N GLU A 108 -15.07 5.91 6.23
CA GLU A 108 -15.16 5.97 7.70
C GLU A 108 -13.98 6.74 8.31
N TYR A 109 -12.76 6.46 7.83
CA TYR A 109 -11.53 6.94 8.48
C TYR A 109 -10.78 8.01 7.70
N GLY A 110 -11.08 8.19 6.42
CA GLY A 110 -10.29 9.05 5.55
C GLY A 110 -8.88 8.53 5.30
N ASN A 111 -7.99 9.41 4.85
CA ASN A 111 -6.57 9.09 4.67
C ASN A 111 -5.83 9.23 6.00
N THR A 112 -5.58 8.14 6.68
CA THR A 112 -4.85 8.07 7.95
C THR A 112 -3.35 7.79 7.77
N SER A 113 -2.78 8.13 6.60
CA SER A 113 -1.36 7.94 6.28
C SER A 113 -0.89 6.49 6.49
N SER A 114 0.20 6.27 7.22
CA SER A 114 0.75 4.92 7.50
C SER A 114 -0.17 4.02 8.32
N ALA A 115 -1.11 4.60 9.07
CA ALA A 115 -2.07 3.85 9.86
C ALA A 115 -3.21 3.23 9.02
N SER A 116 -3.38 3.63 7.77
CA SER A 116 -4.52 3.20 6.95
C SER A 116 -4.56 1.68 6.68
N ILE A 117 -3.42 1.06 6.41
CA ILE A 117 -3.32 -0.39 6.20
C ILE A 117 -3.60 -1.15 7.52
N PRO A 118 -2.93 -0.86 8.65
CA PRO A 118 -3.20 -1.59 9.90
C PRO A 118 -4.63 -1.36 10.43
N ILE A 119 -5.24 -0.19 10.25
CA ILE A 119 -6.64 0.04 10.62
C ILE A 119 -7.57 -0.87 9.81
N LEU A 120 -7.36 -0.94 8.49
CA LEU A 120 -8.17 -1.79 7.62
C LEU A 120 -7.98 -3.27 7.95
N LEU A 121 -6.76 -3.72 8.23
CA LEU A 121 -6.48 -5.09 8.67
C LEU A 121 -7.19 -5.43 9.99
N ASP A 122 -7.12 -4.54 10.99
CA ASP A 122 -7.79 -4.73 12.28
C ASP A 122 -9.31 -4.82 12.11
N GLU A 123 -9.90 -3.95 11.30
CA GLU A 123 -11.32 -3.98 11.00
C GLU A 123 -11.76 -5.28 10.34
N LEU A 124 -11.06 -5.71 9.29
CA LEU A 124 -11.35 -6.96 8.57
C LEU A 124 -11.16 -8.20 9.47
N ASN A 125 -10.19 -8.15 10.39
CA ASN A 125 -9.99 -9.21 11.37
C ASN A 125 -11.15 -9.25 12.37
N ARG A 126 -11.52 -8.12 12.96
CA ARG A 126 -12.60 -8.03 13.97
C ARG A 126 -13.96 -8.42 13.42
N ASN A 127 -14.26 -8.06 12.19
CA ASN A 127 -15.54 -8.41 11.54
C ASN A 127 -15.55 -9.82 10.93
N GLY A 128 -14.45 -10.57 11.06
CA GLY A 128 -14.31 -11.94 10.56
C GLY A 128 -14.19 -12.06 9.05
N SER A 129 -13.87 -10.97 8.35
CA SER A 129 -13.63 -10.98 6.90
C SER A 129 -12.26 -11.53 6.52
N LEU A 130 -11.30 -11.55 7.44
CA LEU A 130 -10.03 -12.26 7.28
C LEU A 130 -10.14 -13.68 7.82
N LYS A 131 -9.70 -14.65 7.03
CA LYS A 131 -9.65 -16.05 7.42
C LYS A 131 -8.20 -16.50 7.54
N GLN A 132 -7.97 -17.40 8.49
CA GLN A 132 -6.68 -18.01 8.64
C GLN A 132 -6.26 -18.75 7.36
N GLY A 133 -5.02 -18.54 6.92
CA GLY A 133 -4.48 -19.12 5.71
C GLY A 133 -4.72 -18.31 4.43
N GLU A 134 -5.48 -17.20 4.49
CA GLU A 134 -5.63 -16.30 3.35
C GLU A 134 -4.29 -15.66 2.96
N LYS A 135 -4.05 -15.58 1.66
CA LYS A 135 -2.90 -14.90 1.06
C LYS A 135 -3.26 -13.43 0.83
N LEU A 136 -2.56 -12.55 1.51
CA LEU A 136 -2.79 -11.12 1.45
C LEU A 136 -1.61 -10.41 0.80
N VAL A 137 -1.90 -9.42 -0.03
CA VAL A 137 -0.91 -8.45 -0.50
C VAL A 137 -1.21 -7.10 0.12
N LEU A 138 -0.27 -6.59 0.91
CA LEU A 138 -0.31 -5.22 1.41
C LEU A 138 0.49 -4.35 0.46
N ALA A 139 0.02 -3.14 0.12
CA ALA A 139 0.82 -2.22 -0.69
C ALA A 139 0.56 -0.77 -0.31
N GLY A 140 1.65 -0.01 -0.22
CA GLY A 140 1.63 1.40 0.15
C GLY A 140 2.56 2.24 -0.70
N PHE A 141 2.34 3.54 -0.65
CA PHE A 141 3.17 4.54 -1.30
C PHE A 141 3.10 5.86 -0.53
N GLY A 142 4.08 6.71 -0.71
CA GLY A 142 4.14 8.00 -0.04
C GLY A 142 5.28 8.90 -0.52
N ALA A 143 5.59 9.88 0.34
CA ALA A 143 6.68 10.81 0.10
C ALA A 143 8.01 10.08 -0.09
N GLY A 144 8.87 10.68 -0.92
CA GLY A 144 10.15 10.12 -1.29
C GLY A 144 10.47 10.38 -2.77
N LEU A 145 9.76 9.90 -3.77
CA LEU A 145 8.62 8.97 -3.67
C LEU A 145 9.09 7.60 -3.20
N SER A 146 8.32 6.99 -2.32
CA SER A 146 8.59 5.63 -1.83
C SER A 146 7.35 4.77 -2.00
N TRP A 147 7.53 3.50 -2.35
CA TRP A 147 6.43 2.54 -2.46
C TRP A 147 6.94 1.13 -2.23
N GLY A 148 6.03 0.22 -1.97
CA GLY A 148 6.37 -1.18 -1.79
C GLY A 148 5.17 -2.05 -1.58
N SER A 149 5.43 -3.35 -1.55
CA SER A 149 4.41 -4.36 -1.28
C SER A 149 4.95 -5.50 -0.41
N ILE A 150 4.04 -6.16 0.29
CA ILE A 150 4.31 -7.30 1.17
C ILE A 150 3.33 -8.41 0.82
N LEU A 151 3.83 -9.61 0.64
CA LEU A 151 3.03 -10.84 0.54
C LEU A 151 3.07 -11.56 1.89
N LEU A 152 1.91 -11.91 2.40
CA LEU A 152 1.80 -12.65 3.66
C LEU A 152 0.67 -13.68 3.62
N VAL A 153 0.77 -14.68 4.50
CA VAL A 153 -0.32 -15.60 4.85
C VAL A 153 -0.86 -15.20 6.21
N TRP A 154 -2.16 -14.93 6.27
CA TRP A 154 -2.85 -14.47 7.48
C TRP A 154 -3.01 -15.56 8.56
#